data_e98f0c3a8a72579de1bbd99087c2d2f9
#
_entry.id   e98f0c3a8a72579de1bbd99087c2d2f9
#
_cell.length_a   1.000
_cell.length_b   1.000
_cell.length_c   1.000
_cell.angle_alpha   90.00
_cell.angle_beta   90.00
_cell.angle_gamma   90.00
#
_symmetry.space_group_name_H-M   'P 1'
#
loop_
_entity.id
_entity.type
_entity.pdbx_description
1 polymer ?
#
loop_
_entity_poly.entity_id
_entity_poly.type
_entity_poly.pdbx_seq_one_letter_code
_entity_poly.pdbx_strand_id
1 'polypeptide(L)'
;MKISQVTPLVLGTPWRNITFVRVDTDEGLVGYGETRAVNRTDSVNGYLSEAVPRYVLGEDPFNIERLVQRLFREDYARAGETTMTGIALIEMACWDIVGKATHQPVYRLLGGAVRDKIKAYANGWYTVERTPEEFHAAAKQVIAKGYRALKFDPFGAGLYELTTDAKHTAIELVEAVRDAVGPDVEILIEMHGRFNPPTAIEMARELAPFKPGWYEEPVPPENLPTLKKVAQAIAPLGVPVATGERIHTLHEYRELFELQAADIIQPDLTHCGGILNTKKVATWADAYYMLIAPHNVGGPVSTAAALHLGACTPNFKIQEYFNDFADPYVKQVATGLPEVVDGYFALPTGPGLGVTVNEDAIRDHPRQNIHFNLFGEDWHKRKATRS
;
A
#
# COMPACT_ATOMS: atom_id res chain seq x y z
N MET A 1 3.83 -15.68 -27.52
CA MET A 1 2.83 -15.67 -26.42
C MET A 1 1.92 -14.47 -26.56
N LYS A 2 0.62 -14.66 -26.40
CA LYS A 2 -0.36 -13.57 -26.45
C LYS A 2 -1.36 -13.71 -25.31
N ILE A 3 -1.82 -12.59 -24.78
CA ILE A 3 -2.90 -12.56 -23.80
C ILE A 3 -4.19 -12.97 -24.50
N SER A 4 -4.81 -14.06 -24.04
CA SER A 4 -6.03 -14.63 -24.62
C SER A 4 -7.29 -14.28 -23.84
N GLN A 5 -7.17 -14.09 -22.51
CA GLN A 5 -8.31 -13.77 -21.64
C GLN A 5 -7.85 -12.96 -20.42
N VAL A 6 -8.74 -12.11 -19.91
CA VAL A 6 -8.60 -11.41 -18.62
C VAL A 6 -9.91 -11.59 -17.85
N THR A 7 -9.82 -12.16 -16.65
CA THR A 7 -10.97 -12.47 -15.79
C THR A 7 -10.85 -11.76 -14.46
N PRO A 8 -11.70 -10.77 -14.15
CA PRO A 8 -11.78 -10.19 -12.82
C PRO A 8 -12.36 -11.18 -11.81
N LEU A 9 -11.80 -11.20 -10.61
CA LEU A 9 -12.27 -11.95 -9.44
C LEU A 9 -12.34 -10.99 -8.25
N VAL A 10 -13.34 -11.15 -7.38
CA VAL A 10 -13.52 -10.24 -6.23
C VAL A 10 -13.73 -11.03 -4.96
N LEU A 11 -12.84 -10.81 -3.99
CA LEU A 11 -12.96 -11.27 -2.62
C LEU A 11 -13.67 -10.21 -1.78
N GLY A 12 -14.80 -10.56 -1.16
CA GLY A 12 -15.49 -9.70 -0.21
C GLY A 12 -14.95 -9.88 1.21
N THR A 13 -14.72 -8.78 1.92
CA THR A 13 -14.43 -8.79 3.36
C THR A 13 -15.47 -7.93 4.10
N PRO A 14 -15.51 -7.93 5.44
CA PRO A 14 -16.52 -7.16 6.19
C PRO A 14 -16.51 -5.66 5.95
N TRP A 15 -15.42 -5.09 5.43
CA TRP A 15 -15.25 -3.64 5.31
C TRP A 15 -14.74 -3.15 3.95
N ARG A 16 -14.24 -4.06 3.08
CA ARG A 16 -13.76 -3.74 1.72
C ARG A 16 -13.86 -4.96 0.81
N ASN A 17 -13.77 -4.73 -0.49
CA ASN A 17 -13.52 -5.78 -1.46
C ASN A 17 -12.04 -5.74 -1.89
N ILE A 18 -11.49 -6.90 -2.21
CA ILE A 18 -10.18 -7.04 -2.86
C ILE A 18 -10.43 -7.58 -4.27
N THR A 19 -9.95 -6.86 -5.27
CA THR A 19 -10.13 -7.23 -6.69
C THR A 19 -8.85 -7.87 -7.21
N PHE A 20 -9.02 -9.01 -7.87
CA PHE A 20 -7.95 -9.70 -8.60
C PHE A 20 -8.26 -9.65 -10.09
N VAL A 21 -7.23 -9.76 -10.90
CA VAL A 21 -7.35 -10.16 -12.30
C VAL A 21 -6.53 -11.43 -12.53
N ARG A 22 -7.13 -12.38 -13.22
CA ARG A 22 -6.44 -13.49 -13.84
C ARG A 22 -6.23 -13.15 -15.31
N VAL A 23 -4.99 -13.27 -15.78
CA VAL A 23 -4.60 -13.08 -17.19
C VAL A 23 -4.12 -14.42 -17.72
N ASP A 24 -4.82 -14.94 -18.73
CA ASP A 24 -4.45 -16.18 -19.42
C ASP A 24 -3.75 -15.86 -20.73
N THR A 25 -2.84 -16.76 -21.14
CA THR A 25 -2.14 -16.68 -22.42
C THR A 25 -2.49 -17.85 -23.34
N ASP A 26 -2.29 -17.69 -24.65
CA ASP A 26 -2.45 -18.74 -25.66
C ASP A 26 -1.45 -19.90 -25.53
N GLU A 27 -0.42 -19.76 -24.69
CA GLU A 27 0.55 -20.80 -24.36
C GLU A 27 0.28 -21.47 -23.00
N GLY A 28 -0.85 -21.16 -22.35
CA GLY A 28 -1.30 -21.79 -21.09
C GLY A 28 -0.65 -21.24 -19.82
N LEU A 29 0.15 -20.19 -19.89
CA LEU A 29 0.62 -19.49 -18.70
C LEU A 29 -0.45 -18.53 -18.16
N VAL A 30 -0.51 -18.45 -16.84
CA VAL A 30 -1.47 -17.61 -16.11
C VAL A 30 -0.74 -16.69 -15.15
N GLY A 31 -1.10 -15.41 -15.15
CA GLY A 31 -0.62 -14.43 -14.18
C GLY A 31 -1.75 -13.76 -13.41
N TYR A 32 -1.42 -13.22 -12.24
CA TYR A 32 -2.38 -12.55 -11.37
C TYR A 32 -1.92 -11.15 -10.99
N GLY A 33 -2.88 -10.22 -10.92
CA GLY A 33 -2.74 -8.92 -10.29
C GLY A 33 -3.78 -8.76 -9.18
N GLU A 34 -3.52 -7.87 -8.24
CA GLU A 34 -4.41 -7.62 -7.09
C GLU A 34 -4.45 -6.14 -6.74
N THR A 35 -5.61 -5.67 -6.32
CA THR A 35 -5.80 -4.33 -5.74
C THR A 35 -6.90 -4.34 -4.68
N ARG A 36 -6.87 -3.32 -3.83
CA ARG A 36 -7.89 -3.09 -2.80
C ARG A 36 -8.71 -1.82 -3.04
N ALA A 37 -8.93 -1.35 -4.25
CA ALA A 37 -9.62 -0.10 -4.59
C ALA A 37 -10.89 0.14 -3.74
N VAL A 38 -10.72 0.77 -2.56
CA VAL A 38 -11.78 0.95 -1.55
C VAL A 38 -12.90 1.78 -2.15
N ASN A 39 -14.15 1.30 -2.02
CA ASN A 39 -15.35 1.91 -2.59
C ASN A 39 -15.35 2.06 -4.12
N ARG A 40 -14.41 1.45 -4.85
CA ARG A 40 -14.22 1.60 -6.30
C ARG A 40 -14.23 0.28 -7.07
N THR A 41 -14.61 -0.83 -6.45
CA THR A 41 -14.60 -2.16 -7.08
C THR A 41 -15.28 -2.17 -8.45
N ASP A 42 -16.50 -1.64 -8.55
CA ASP A 42 -17.26 -1.64 -9.81
C ASP A 42 -16.67 -0.64 -10.83
N SER A 43 -16.11 0.48 -10.37
CA SER A 43 -15.44 1.44 -11.26
C SER A 43 -14.21 0.83 -11.91
N VAL A 44 -13.39 0.09 -11.15
CA VAL A 44 -12.21 -0.63 -11.68
C VAL A 44 -12.64 -1.74 -12.63
N ASN A 45 -13.64 -2.54 -12.27
CA ASN A 45 -14.17 -3.60 -13.15
C ASN A 45 -14.79 -3.02 -14.42
N GLY A 46 -15.49 -1.90 -14.33
CA GLY A 46 -16.02 -1.16 -15.48
C GLY A 46 -14.91 -0.71 -16.42
N TYR A 47 -13.85 -0.09 -15.90
CA TYR A 47 -12.68 0.27 -16.69
C TYR A 47 -12.06 -0.96 -17.39
N LEU A 48 -11.83 -2.05 -16.67
CA LEU A 48 -11.29 -3.28 -17.25
C LEU A 48 -12.17 -3.83 -18.37
N SER A 49 -13.49 -3.81 -18.21
CA SER A 49 -14.44 -4.30 -19.22
C SER A 49 -14.34 -3.53 -20.56
N GLU A 50 -13.96 -2.26 -20.49
CA GLU A 50 -13.76 -1.43 -21.68
C GLU A 50 -12.33 -1.48 -22.23
N ALA A 51 -11.32 -1.45 -21.34
CA ALA A 51 -9.93 -1.36 -21.74
C ALA A 51 -9.37 -2.69 -22.26
N VAL A 52 -9.76 -3.82 -21.65
CA VAL A 52 -9.22 -5.14 -22.01
C VAL A 52 -9.44 -5.51 -23.47
N PRO A 53 -10.66 -5.45 -24.03
CA PRO A 53 -10.86 -5.81 -25.44
C PRO A 53 -10.19 -4.87 -26.43
N ARG A 54 -9.93 -3.61 -26.03
CA ARG A 54 -9.35 -2.60 -26.92
C ARG A 54 -7.83 -2.64 -26.92
N TYR A 55 -7.21 -2.87 -25.76
CA TYR A 55 -5.77 -2.62 -25.56
C TYR A 55 -4.97 -3.83 -25.10
N VAL A 56 -5.61 -4.86 -24.53
CA VAL A 56 -4.90 -5.94 -23.81
C VAL A 56 -4.97 -7.26 -24.58
N LEU A 57 -6.14 -7.67 -25.05
CA LEU A 57 -6.28 -8.93 -25.78
C LEU A 57 -5.42 -8.96 -27.04
N GLY A 58 -4.69 -10.08 -27.22
CA GLY A 58 -3.79 -10.29 -28.34
C GLY A 58 -2.41 -9.64 -28.19
N GLU A 59 -2.17 -8.85 -27.13
CA GLU A 59 -0.85 -8.29 -26.84
C GLU A 59 0.09 -9.34 -26.28
N ASP A 60 1.40 -9.12 -26.44
CA ASP A 60 2.44 -9.95 -25.85
C ASP A 60 2.74 -9.47 -24.43
N PRO A 61 2.55 -10.31 -23.38
CA PRO A 61 2.78 -9.93 -22.00
C PRO A 61 4.25 -9.58 -21.69
N PHE A 62 5.21 -9.87 -22.55
CA PHE A 62 6.59 -9.42 -22.41
C PHE A 62 6.78 -7.94 -22.76
N ASN A 63 5.88 -7.35 -23.53
CA ASN A 63 5.94 -5.93 -23.90
C ASN A 63 5.24 -5.04 -22.86
N ILE A 64 5.57 -5.19 -21.58
CA ILE A 64 4.89 -4.53 -20.45
C ILE A 64 4.87 -3.02 -20.61
N GLU A 65 6.01 -2.39 -20.90
CA GLU A 65 6.09 -0.93 -21.06
C GLU A 65 5.17 -0.45 -22.20
N ARG A 66 5.17 -1.15 -23.35
CA ARG A 66 4.29 -0.83 -24.47
C ARG A 66 2.82 -0.93 -24.08
N LEU A 67 2.45 -1.99 -23.36
CA LEU A 67 1.07 -2.22 -22.92
C LEU A 67 0.61 -1.13 -21.93
N VAL A 68 1.45 -0.80 -20.96
CA VAL A 68 1.18 0.30 -20.01
C VAL A 68 1.04 1.64 -20.73
N GLN A 69 1.92 1.95 -21.72
CA GLN A 69 1.82 3.18 -22.49
C GLN A 69 0.54 3.23 -23.34
N ARG A 70 0.10 2.12 -23.92
CA ARG A 70 -1.17 2.05 -24.64
C ARG A 70 -2.35 2.33 -23.71
N LEU A 71 -2.44 1.63 -22.59
CA LEU A 71 -3.50 1.82 -21.60
C LEU A 71 -3.55 3.25 -21.04
N PHE A 72 -2.40 3.89 -20.90
CA PHE A 72 -2.32 5.25 -20.36
C PHE A 72 -2.49 6.35 -21.40
N ARG A 73 -1.91 6.21 -22.62
CA ARG A 73 -1.84 7.32 -23.60
C ARG A 73 -2.87 7.25 -24.70
N GLU A 74 -3.31 6.04 -25.09
CA GLU A 74 -4.35 5.87 -26.10
C GLU A 74 -5.75 6.11 -25.52
N ASP A 75 -5.92 6.05 -24.21
CA ASP A 75 -7.12 6.53 -23.52
C ASP A 75 -7.05 8.06 -23.41
N TYR A 76 -7.98 8.77 -24.09
CA TYR A 76 -8.01 10.22 -24.10
C TYR A 76 -8.24 10.81 -22.69
N ALA A 77 -9.11 10.19 -21.89
CA ALA A 77 -9.46 10.60 -20.52
C ALA A 77 -8.52 10.01 -19.46
N ARG A 78 -7.26 9.94 -19.76
CA ARG A 78 -6.21 9.30 -18.99
C ARG A 78 -6.08 9.83 -17.55
N ALA A 79 -5.41 9.03 -16.71
CA ALA A 79 -5.04 9.28 -15.32
C ALA A 79 -6.17 9.12 -14.29
N GLY A 80 -5.82 9.33 -13.02
CA GLY A 80 -6.68 9.10 -11.86
C GLY A 80 -6.62 7.66 -11.33
N GLU A 81 -7.07 7.50 -10.08
CA GLU A 81 -6.96 6.25 -9.33
C GLU A 81 -7.51 5.03 -10.10
N THR A 82 -8.74 5.13 -10.63
CA THR A 82 -9.41 4.00 -11.29
C THR A 82 -8.62 3.48 -12.49
N THR A 83 -8.18 4.38 -13.38
CA THR A 83 -7.41 4.02 -14.58
C THR A 83 -6.05 3.43 -14.19
N MET A 84 -5.31 4.09 -13.29
CA MET A 84 -3.99 3.64 -12.86
C MET A 84 -4.05 2.31 -12.10
N THR A 85 -5.13 2.07 -11.37
CA THR A 85 -5.40 0.79 -10.69
C THR A 85 -5.67 -0.32 -11.71
N GLY A 86 -6.48 -0.07 -12.74
CA GLY A 86 -6.70 -1.05 -13.80
C GLY A 86 -5.43 -1.39 -14.58
N ILE A 87 -4.58 -0.38 -14.84
CA ILE A 87 -3.26 -0.57 -15.45
C ILE A 87 -2.38 -1.44 -14.54
N ALA A 88 -2.33 -1.15 -13.23
CA ALA A 88 -1.53 -1.89 -12.27
C ALA A 88 -1.92 -3.38 -12.19
N LEU A 89 -3.21 -3.68 -12.22
CA LEU A 89 -3.71 -5.07 -12.23
C LEU A 89 -3.17 -5.87 -13.42
N ILE A 90 -3.24 -5.31 -14.62
CA ILE A 90 -2.75 -5.96 -15.85
C ILE A 90 -1.22 -6.05 -15.85
N GLU A 91 -0.55 -4.99 -15.41
CA GLU A 91 0.92 -4.91 -15.36
C GLU A 91 1.51 -5.96 -14.42
N MET A 92 0.98 -6.06 -13.19
CA MET A 92 1.41 -7.09 -12.23
C MET A 92 1.21 -8.52 -12.77
N ALA A 93 0.06 -8.78 -13.40
CA ALA A 93 -0.22 -10.09 -13.99
C ALA A 93 0.75 -10.40 -15.14
N CYS A 94 1.13 -9.41 -15.96
CA CYS A 94 2.16 -9.58 -16.98
C CYS A 94 3.53 -9.89 -16.38
N TRP A 95 3.95 -9.22 -15.31
CA TRP A 95 5.19 -9.56 -14.61
C TRP A 95 5.18 -10.98 -14.05
N ASP A 96 4.05 -11.43 -13.52
CA ASP A 96 3.88 -12.80 -13.04
C ASP A 96 4.06 -13.81 -14.19
N ILE A 97 3.44 -13.56 -15.35
CA ILE A 97 3.60 -14.38 -16.56
C ILE A 97 5.06 -14.40 -17.02
N VAL A 98 5.69 -13.23 -17.16
CA VAL A 98 7.09 -13.10 -17.63
C VAL A 98 8.04 -13.85 -16.70
N GLY A 99 7.88 -13.71 -15.38
CA GLY A 99 8.68 -14.43 -14.41
C GLY A 99 8.48 -15.94 -14.48
N LYS A 100 7.23 -16.41 -14.66
CA LYS A 100 6.93 -17.84 -14.86
C LYS A 100 7.52 -18.37 -16.15
N ALA A 101 7.37 -17.64 -17.25
CA ALA A 101 7.92 -18.03 -18.57
C ALA A 101 9.44 -18.11 -18.58
N THR A 102 10.12 -17.27 -17.82
CA THR A 102 11.58 -17.24 -17.71
C THR A 102 12.13 -18.05 -16.53
N HIS A 103 11.26 -18.67 -15.74
CA HIS A 103 11.61 -19.38 -14.49
C HIS A 103 12.40 -18.51 -13.50
N GLN A 104 12.09 -17.20 -13.42
CA GLN A 104 12.76 -16.25 -12.54
C GLN A 104 11.76 -15.52 -11.63
N PRO A 105 12.14 -15.23 -10.36
CA PRO A 105 11.44 -14.25 -9.55
C PRO A 105 11.52 -12.86 -10.21
N VAL A 106 10.43 -12.07 -10.13
CA VAL A 106 10.33 -10.79 -10.83
C VAL A 106 11.47 -9.82 -10.49
N TYR A 107 11.93 -9.75 -9.23
CA TYR A 107 13.01 -8.83 -8.86
C TYR A 107 14.31 -9.10 -9.63
N ARG A 108 14.59 -10.36 -10.04
CA ARG A 108 15.77 -10.68 -10.85
C ARG A 108 15.70 -10.07 -12.25
N LEU A 109 14.51 -9.98 -12.81
CA LEU A 109 14.25 -9.34 -14.10
C LEU A 109 14.31 -7.80 -14.02
N LEU A 110 14.16 -7.25 -12.81
CA LEU A 110 14.21 -5.83 -12.54
C LEU A 110 15.58 -5.30 -12.08
N GLY A 111 16.63 -6.08 -12.26
CA GLY A 111 18.02 -5.71 -11.95
C GLY A 111 18.65 -6.51 -10.81
N GLY A 112 17.92 -7.41 -10.19
CA GLY A 112 18.43 -8.29 -9.12
C GLY A 112 18.29 -7.70 -7.73
N ALA A 113 18.59 -8.52 -6.71
CA ALA A 113 18.48 -8.13 -5.33
C ALA A 113 19.61 -7.20 -4.88
N VAL A 114 19.27 -6.14 -4.15
CA VAL A 114 20.23 -5.26 -3.48
C VAL A 114 20.22 -5.46 -1.96
N ARG A 115 19.44 -6.40 -1.47
CA ARG A 115 19.35 -6.85 -0.07
C ARG A 115 18.94 -8.31 0.03
N ASP A 116 19.23 -8.94 1.18
CA ASP A 116 18.93 -10.36 1.40
C ASP A 116 17.59 -10.59 2.13
N LYS A 117 17.03 -9.54 2.74
CA LYS A 117 15.76 -9.55 3.45
C LYS A 117 15.10 -8.18 3.41
N ILE A 118 13.78 -8.15 3.58
CA ILE A 118 12.97 -6.93 3.49
C ILE A 118 12.38 -6.63 4.87
N LYS A 119 12.75 -5.47 5.45
CA LYS A 119 12.19 -5.01 6.72
C LYS A 119 10.69 -4.78 6.55
N ALA A 120 9.90 -5.15 7.58
CA ALA A 120 8.45 -5.03 7.59
C ALA A 120 7.93 -4.24 8.78
N TYR A 121 6.80 -3.55 8.61
CA TYR A 121 6.01 -3.04 9.72
C TYR A 121 4.59 -3.56 9.69
N ALA A 122 4.02 -3.71 10.90
CA ALA A 122 2.64 -4.12 11.08
C ALA A 122 1.69 -2.94 10.87
N ASN A 123 0.65 -3.12 10.07
CA ASN A 123 -0.51 -2.24 10.05
C ASN A 123 -1.78 -3.08 10.22
N GLY A 124 -2.85 -2.43 10.67
CA GLY A 124 -4.12 -3.12 10.80
C GLY A 124 -4.41 -3.76 12.14
N TRP A 125 -3.51 -3.70 13.07
CA TRP A 125 -3.58 -4.34 14.37
C TRP A 125 -4.50 -3.64 15.40
N TYR A 126 -4.81 -2.36 15.23
CA TYR A 126 -5.51 -1.50 16.20
C TYR A 126 -7.04 -1.47 16.00
N THR A 127 -7.68 -2.64 15.84
CA THR A 127 -9.14 -2.78 15.70
C THR A 127 -9.87 -2.92 17.05
N VAL A 128 -9.23 -2.51 18.11
CA VAL A 128 -9.69 -2.56 19.51
C VAL A 128 -10.38 -1.26 19.93
N GLU A 129 -10.91 -1.19 21.15
CA GLU A 129 -11.43 0.09 21.68
C GLU A 129 -10.30 1.11 21.81
N ARG A 130 -10.64 2.40 21.60
CA ARG A 130 -9.66 3.49 21.63
C ARG A 130 -9.36 3.92 23.07
N THR A 131 -8.77 2.99 23.84
CA THR A 131 -8.27 3.24 25.19
C THR A 131 -6.77 2.91 25.27
N PRO A 132 -6.01 3.56 26.16
CA PRO A 132 -4.60 3.29 26.37
C PRO A 132 -4.33 1.81 26.66
N GLU A 133 -5.17 1.16 27.50
CA GLU A 133 -5.02 -0.23 27.91
C GLU A 133 -5.15 -1.19 26.71
N GLU A 134 -6.16 -0.96 25.87
CA GLU A 134 -6.42 -1.82 24.70
C GLU A 134 -5.32 -1.66 23.65
N PHE A 135 -4.87 -0.41 23.38
CA PHE A 135 -3.78 -0.15 22.44
C PHE A 135 -2.45 -0.72 22.96
N HIS A 136 -2.17 -0.58 24.26
CA HIS A 136 -0.99 -1.19 24.89
C HIS A 136 -1.01 -2.72 24.71
N ALA A 137 -2.13 -3.38 25.02
CA ALA A 137 -2.27 -4.82 24.90
C ALA A 137 -2.13 -5.30 23.45
N ALA A 138 -2.78 -4.61 22.51
CA ALA A 138 -2.70 -4.92 21.07
C ALA A 138 -1.28 -4.72 20.52
N ALA A 139 -0.58 -3.66 20.91
CA ALA A 139 0.81 -3.42 20.50
C ALA A 139 1.76 -4.53 20.99
N LYS A 140 1.59 -5.02 22.21
CA LYS A 140 2.34 -6.18 22.71
C LYS A 140 2.14 -7.43 21.86
N GLN A 141 0.93 -7.66 21.37
CA GLN A 141 0.65 -8.80 20.48
C GLN A 141 1.37 -8.65 19.12
N VAL A 142 1.51 -7.42 18.61
CA VAL A 142 2.31 -7.15 17.40
C VAL A 142 3.77 -7.57 17.59
N ILE A 143 4.37 -7.19 18.74
CA ILE A 143 5.75 -7.55 19.03
C ILE A 143 5.91 -9.06 19.26
N ALA A 144 4.93 -9.70 19.92
CA ALA A 144 4.92 -11.15 20.10
C ALA A 144 4.84 -11.93 18.77
N LYS A 145 4.27 -11.33 17.70
CA LYS A 145 4.29 -11.86 16.32
C LYS A 145 5.64 -11.66 15.61
N GLY A 146 6.62 -11.03 16.25
CA GLY A 146 7.96 -10.84 15.70
C GLY A 146 8.21 -9.52 14.98
N TYR A 147 7.28 -8.57 14.99
CA TYR A 147 7.49 -7.25 14.38
C TYR A 147 8.41 -6.36 15.20
N ARG A 148 9.13 -5.47 14.50
CA ARG A 148 10.02 -4.45 15.08
C ARG A 148 9.62 -3.03 14.68
N ALA A 149 8.52 -2.89 13.97
CA ALA A 149 7.90 -1.63 13.58
C ALA A 149 6.39 -1.81 13.45
N LEU A 150 5.63 -0.77 13.78
CA LEU A 150 4.17 -0.78 13.66
C LEU A 150 3.64 0.62 13.34
N LYS A 151 2.58 0.67 12.52
CA LYS A 151 1.88 1.89 12.13
C LYS A 151 0.46 1.89 12.69
N PHE A 152 -0.03 3.07 13.08
CA PHE A 152 -1.41 3.26 13.51
C PHE A 152 -1.83 4.72 13.42
N ASP A 153 -3.14 4.94 13.35
CA ASP A 153 -3.79 6.24 13.39
C ASP A 153 -4.44 6.45 14.77
N PRO A 154 -3.89 7.36 15.60
CA PRO A 154 -4.43 7.63 16.93
C PRO A 154 -5.61 8.63 16.94
N PHE A 155 -6.05 9.21 15.81
CA PHE A 155 -6.87 10.44 15.79
C PHE A 155 -8.39 10.23 15.66
N GLY A 156 -8.88 8.98 15.51
CA GLY A 156 -10.30 8.68 15.41
C GLY A 156 -10.98 9.31 14.19
N ALA A 157 -12.15 9.92 14.41
CA ALA A 157 -12.95 10.57 13.37
C ALA A 157 -12.62 12.06 13.17
N GLY A 158 -11.58 12.58 13.81
CA GLY A 158 -11.20 14.01 13.70
C GLY A 158 -10.92 14.42 12.25
N LEU A 159 -11.41 15.60 11.85
CA LEU A 159 -11.24 16.16 10.52
C LEU A 159 -10.95 17.66 10.61
N TYR A 160 -9.96 18.16 9.90
CA TYR A 160 -9.39 19.51 9.96
C TYR A 160 -8.78 19.86 11.31
N GLU A 161 -9.53 19.77 12.38
CA GLU A 161 -9.15 20.10 13.75
C GLU A 161 -9.58 19.00 14.71
N LEU A 162 -8.93 18.96 15.87
CA LEU A 162 -9.28 18.05 16.95
C LEU A 162 -9.84 18.86 18.14
N THR A 163 -10.83 18.31 18.81
CA THR A 163 -11.23 18.79 20.14
C THR A 163 -10.10 18.56 21.15
N THR A 164 -10.13 19.27 22.27
CA THR A 164 -9.13 19.07 23.34
C THR A 164 -9.09 17.63 23.81
N ASP A 165 -10.25 17.00 24.01
CA ASP A 165 -10.33 15.59 24.44
C ASP A 165 -9.77 14.63 23.40
N ALA A 166 -10.04 14.87 22.10
CA ALA A 166 -9.50 14.06 21.02
C ALA A 166 -7.97 14.17 20.91
N LYS A 167 -7.39 15.36 21.17
CA LYS A 167 -5.94 15.57 21.26
C LYS A 167 -5.34 14.77 22.42
N HIS A 168 -5.91 14.87 23.61
CA HIS A 168 -5.45 14.14 24.80
C HIS A 168 -5.51 12.64 24.54
N THR A 169 -6.64 12.12 24.05
CA THR A 169 -6.76 10.70 23.70
C THR A 169 -5.69 10.26 22.71
N ALA A 170 -5.43 11.03 21.65
CA ALA A 170 -4.41 10.66 20.67
C ALA A 170 -3.01 10.58 21.28
N ILE A 171 -2.66 11.51 22.18
CA ILE A 171 -1.38 11.52 22.91
C ILE A 171 -1.27 10.30 23.82
N GLU A 172 -2.30 10.04 24.63
CA GLU A 172 -2.36 8.89 25.56
C GLU A 172 -2.24 7.54 24.82
N LEU A 173 -2.86 7.40 23.66
CA LEU A 173 -2.75 6.19 22.83
C LEU A 173 -1.32 5.99 22.32
N VAL A 174 -0.65 7.05 21.86
CA VAL A 174 0.75 6.96 21.39
C VAL A 174 1.70 6.67 22.55
N GLU A 175 1.49 7.28 23.72
CA GLU A 175 2.24 7.01 24.93
C GLU A 175 2.11 5.53 25.33
N ALA A 176 0.87 5.01 25.38
CA ALA A 176 0.59 3.62 25.73
C ALA A 176 1.25 2.62 24.76
N VAL A 177 1.24 2.91 23.46
CA VAL A 177 1.93 2.10 22.47
C VAL A 177 3.44 2.16 22.67
N ARG A 178 4.02 3.34 22.88
CA ARG A 178 5.46 3.49 23.14
C ARG A 178 5.90 2.73 24.41
N ASP A 179 5.11 2.82 25.46
CA ASP A 179 5.35 2.08 26.71
C ASP A 179 5.28 0.56 26.50
N ALA A 180 4.30 0.10 25.72
CA ALA A 180 4.11 -1.32 25.42
C ALA A 180 5.29 -1.93 24.66
N VAL A 181 5.87 -1.19 23.69
CA VAL A 181 6.83 -1.74 22.72
C VAL A 181 8.29 -1.40 23.06
N GLY A 182 8.52 -0.43 23.97
CA GLY A 182 9.86 0.03 24.35
C GLY A 182 10.52 0.93 23.29
N PRO A 183 11.75 1.42 23.57
CA PRO A 183 12.43 2.43 22.74
C PRO A 183 12.99 1.89 21.41
N ASP A 184 13.20 0.58 21.28
CA ASP A 184 13.87 -0.04 20.14
C ASP A 184 12.92 -0.40 18.98
N VAL A 185 11.62 -0.30 19.20
CA VAL A 185 10.60 -0.57 18.18
C VAL A 185 10.21 0.74 17.49
N GLU A 186 10.22 0.77 16.17
CA GLU A 186 9.74 1.92 15.38
C GLU A 186 8.22 2.04 15.50
N ILE A 187 7.71 3.17 15.99
CA ILE A 187 6.30 3.52 15.89
C ILE A 187 6.13 4.55 14.78
N LEU A 188 5.13 4.34 13.93
CA LEU A 188 4.87 5.12 12.73
C LEU A 188 3.48 5.72 12.87
N ILE A 189 3.36 7.03 12.75
CA ILE A 189 2.10 7.73 13.00
C ILE A 189 1.44 8.12 11.69
N GLU A 190 0.22 7.63 11.52
CA GLU A 190 -0.65 7.90 10.39
C GLU A 190 -1.64 9.03 10.70
N MET A 191 -1.71 10.04 9.84
CA MET A 191 -2.67 11.15 9.95
C MET A 191 -3.73 11.15 8.84
N HIS A 192 -3.63 10.25 7.85
CA HIS A 192 -4.56 10.08 6.73
C HIS A 192 -4.95 11.39 6.00
N GLY A 193 -4.03 12.36 5.94
CA GLY A 193 -4.26 13.63 5.25
C GLY A 193 -5.48 14.41 5.75
N ARG A 194 -5.76 14.38 7.04
CA ARG A 194 -7.00 14.92 7.58
C ARG A 194 -6.92 16.32 8.15
N PHE A 195 -5.72 16.82 8.53
CA PHE A 195 -5.60 18.03 9.31
C PHE A 195 -5.37 19.28 8.46
N ASN A 196 -5.77 20.42 9.03
CA ASN A 196 -5.23 21.70 8.60
C ASN A 196 -3.78 21.86 9.11
N PRO A 197 -2.97 22.76 8.53
CA PRO A 197 -1.56 22.90 8.92
C PRO A 197 -1.33 23.20 10.41
N PRO A 198 -2.09 24.10 11.07
CA PRO A 198 -1.91 24.35 12.50
C PRO A 198 -2.08 23.10 13.36
N THR A 199 -3.14 22.31 13.13
CA THR A 199 -3.41 21.07 13.88
C THR A 199 -2.34 20.00 13.60
N ALA A 200 -1.93 19.84 12.33
CA ALA A 200 -0.86 18.91 11.98
C ALA A 200 0.46 19.23 12.69
N ILE A 201 0.83 20.53 12.73
CA ILE A 201 2.06 21.00 13.40
C ILE A 201 1.97 20.85 14.92
N GLU A 202 0.82 21.19 15.50
CA GLU A 202 0.57 21.02 16.94
C GLU A 202 0.72 19.55 17.34
N MET A 203 -0.02 18.65 16.70
CA MET A 203 0.04 17.22 17.01
C MET A 203 1.44 16.62 16.77
N ALA A 204 2.14 17.04 15.73
CA ALA A 204 3.51 16.59 15.51
C ALA A 204 4.44 17.00 16.67
N ARG A 205 4.28 18.19 17.25
CA ARG A 205 5.05 18.64 18.41
C ARG A 205 4.71 17.85 19.67
N GLU A 206 3.42 17.64 19.93
CA GLU A 206 2.96 16.86 21.09
C GLU A 206 3.43 15.40 21.03
N LEU A 207 3.50 14.79 19.84
CA LEU A 207 3.90 13.41 19.66
C LEU A 207 5.42 13.21 19.52
N ALA A 208 6.21 14.26 19.27
CA ALA A 208 7.67 14.17 19.10
C ALA A 208 8.40 13.52 20.30
N PRO A 209 8.00 13.72 21.58
CA PRO A 209 8.66 13.06 22.72
C PRO A 209 8.63 11.52 22.65
N PHE A 210 7.65 10.94 21.97
CA PHE A 210 7.52 9.49 21.78
C PHE A 210 8.39 8.95 20.63
N LYS A 211 9.16 9.82 19.95
CA LYS A 211 10.11 9.49 18.87
C LYS A 211 9.50 8.62 17.77
N PRO A 212 8.43 9.08 17.08
CA PRO A 212 7.91 8.35 15.95
C PRO A 212 8.91 8.30 14.79
N GLY A 213 8.88 7.22 14.01
CA GLY A 213 9.75 7.03 12.85
C GLY A 213 9.34 7.88 11.64
N TRP A 214 8.09 8.32 11.57
CA TRP A 214 7.55 9.34 10.66
C TRP A 214 6.17 9.85 11.06
N TYR A 215 5.78 10.96 10.44
CA TYR A 215 4.40 11.42 10.33
C TYR A 215 3.94 11.23 8.88
N GLU A 216 2.92 10.36 8.69
CA GLU A 216 2.35 10.04 7.39
C GLU A 216 1.17 10.94 7.09
N GLU A 217 1.15 11.54 5.90
CA GLU A 217 0.08 12.40 5.39
C GLU A 217 -0.47 13.40 6.43
N PRO A 218 0.34 14.32 6.97
CA PRO A 218 -0.15 15.25 8.01
C PRO A 218 -1.25 16.19 7.51
N VAL A 219 -1.29 16.50 6.22
CA VAL A 219 -2.31 17.31 5.55
C VAL A 219 -2.79 16.63 4.27
N PRO A 220 -3.96 17.03 3.71
CA PRO A 220 -4.47 16.48 2.45
C PRO A 220 -3.43 16.56 1.33
N PRO A 221 -3.30 15.50 0.50
CA PRO A 221 -2.23 15.40 -0.50
C PRO A 221 -2.44 16.30 -1.73
N GLU A 222 -3.62 16.91 -1.90
CA GLU A 222 -3.96 17.73 -3.05
C GLU A 222 -3.18 19.06 -3.10
N ASN A 223 -2.53 19.46 -2.00
CA ASN A 223 -1.76 20.70 -1.92
C ASN A 223 -0.34 20.45 -1.39
N LEU A 224 0.55 20.05 -2.27
CA LEU A 224 1.95 19.78 -1.95
C LEU A 224 2.74 21.00 -1.42
N PRO A 225 2.51 22.25 -1.88
CA PRO A 225 3.06 23.43 -1.22
C PRO A 225 2.68 23.58 0.25
N THR A 226 1.46 23.19 0.62
CA THR A 226 1.03 23.19 2.03
C THR A 226 1.72 22.07 2.81
N LEU A 227 1.87 20.89 2.25
CA LEU A 227 2.64 19.80 2.85
C LEU A 227 4.09 20.24 3.12
N LYS A 228 4.75 20.89 2.15
CA LYS A 228 6.10 21.44 2.33
C LYS A 228 6.19 22.42 3.51
N LYS A 229 5.21 23.31 3.67
CA LYS A 229 5.18 24.24 4.82
C LYS A 229 5.10 23.50 6.16
N VAL A 230 4.27 22.46 6.23
CA VAL A 230 4.17 21.62 7.43
C VAL A 230 5.48 20.88 7.68
N ALA A 231 6.04 20.22 6.68
CA ALA A 231 7.33 19.52 6.78
C ALA A 231 8.45 20.46 7.28
N GLN A 232 8.56 21.67 6.74
CA GLN A 232 9.52 22.67 7.20
C GLN A 232 9.28 23.10 8.66
N ALA A 233 8.03 23.26 9.09
CA ALA A 233 7.68 23.68 10.45
C ALA A 233 7.99 22.60 11.50
N ILE A 234 7.93 21.31 11.12
CA ILE A 234 8.22 20.19 12.03
C ILE A 234 9.63 19.61 11.87
N ALA A 235 10.37 19.99 10.84
CA ALA A 235 11.76 19.54 10.63
C ALA A 235 12.66 19.64 11.89
N PRO A 236 12.56 20.71 12.73
CA PRO A 236 13.35 20.80 13.97
C PRO A 236 13.05 19.69 14.99
N LEU A 237 11.93 18.97 14.85
CA LEU A 237 11.60 17.83 15.73
C LEU A 237 12.41 16.58 15.39
N GLY A 238 13.07 16.54 14.23
CA GLY A 238 13.87 15.41 13.78
C GLY A 238 13.03 14.17 13.37
N VAL A 239 11.74 14.35 13.10
CA VAL A 239 10.84 13.27 12.66
C VAL A 239 10.54 13.47 11.17
N PRO A 240 10.80 12.45 10.31
CA PRO A 240 10.53 12.53 8.88
C PRO A 240 9.03 12.67 8.57
N VAL A 241 8.74 13.30 7.42
CA VAL A 241 7.40 13.29 6.81
C VAL A 241 7.34 12.22 5.73
N ALA A 242 6.26 11.43 5.73
CA ALA A 242 5.97 10.43 4.73
C ALA A 242 4.66 10.76 4.00
N THR A 243 4.60 10.47 2.68
CA THR A 243 3.40 10.67 1.85
C THR A 243 3.52 9.94 0.51
N GLY A 244 2.42 9.81 -0.21
CA GLY A 244 2.46 9.34 -1.60
C GLY A 244 1.46 8.26 -1.96
N GLU A 245 0.74 7.66 -1.02
CA GLU A 245 -0.22 6.59 -1.29
C GLU A 245 -1.39 7.02 -2.20
N ARG A 246 -1.72 8.30 -2.22
CA ARG A 246 -2.78 8.90 -3.02
C ARG A 246 -2.26 9.73 -4.20
N ILE A 247 -1.02 9.46 -4.62
CA ILE A 247 -0.42 9.98 -5.84
C ILE A 247 -0.34 8.84 -6.85
N HIS A 248 -0.92 9.01 -8.04
CA HIS A 248 -1.18 7.90 -8.94
C HIS A 248 -0.29 7.87 -10.18
N THR A 249 0.24 9.00 -10.60
CA THR A 249 1.04 9.09 -11.82
C THR A 249 2.45 9.61 -11.55
N LEU A 250 3.40 9.18 -12.39
CA LEU A 250 4.76 9.71 -12.38
C LEU A 250 4.79 11.24 -12.54
N HIS A 251 3.80 11.80 -13.26
CA HIS A 251 3.69 13.24 -13.49
C HIS A 251 3.30 14.01 -12.23
N GLU A 252 2.45 13.43 -11.39
CA GLU A 252 2.06 14.00 -10.09
C GLU A 252 3.22 13.92 -9.08
N TYR A 253 3.98 12.82 -9.06
CA TYR A 253 5.19 12.69 -8.22
C TYR A 253 6.26 13.73 -8.52
N ARG A 254 6.31 14.26 -9.77
CA ARG A 254 7.27 15.31 -10.14
C ARG A 254 7.20 16.51 -9.21
N GLU A 255 6.02 17.02 -8.93
CA GLU A 255 5.85 18.19 -8.06
C GLU A 255 6.31 17.88 -6.62
N LEU A 256 6.00 16.68 -6.10
CA LEU A 256 6.46 16.24 -4.78
C LEU A 256 7.99 16.27 -4.68
N PHE A 257 8.69 15.77 -5.71
CA PHE A 257 10.14 15.73 -5.76
C PHE A 257 10.76 17.12 -5.91
N GLU A 258 10.27 17.93 -6.83
CA GLU A 258 10.75 19.30 -7.06
C GLU A 258 10.58 20.18 -5.81
N LEU A 259 9.51 20.02 -5.09
CA LEU A 259 9.25 20.71 -3.83
C LEU A 259 10.05 20.14 -2.66
N GLN A 260 10.50 18.89 -2.73
CA GLN A 260 11.07 18.16 -1.59
C GLN A 260 10.16 18.28 -0.36
N ALA A 261 8.88 17.94 -0.55
CA ALA A 261 7.85 18.16 0.45
C ALA A 261 7.72 17.01 1.47
N ALA A 262 8.47 15.92 1.27
CA ALA A 262 8.53 14.78 2.18
C ALA A 262 9.93 14.14 2.14
N ASP A 263 10.24 13.32 3.13
CA ASP A 263 11.50 12.59 3.28
C ASP A 263 11.35 11.12 2.83
N ILE A 264 10.14 10.59 2.95
CA ILE A 264 9.78 9.21 2.64
C ILE A 264 8.59 9.21 1.68
N ILE A 265 8.73 8.49 0.59
CA ILE A 265 7.70 8.39 -0.45
C ILE A 265 7.03 7.01 -0.36
N GLN A 266 5.70 7.00 -0.35
CA GLN A 266 4.89 5.81 -0.10
C GLN A 266 3.95 5.48 -1.28
N PRO A 267 4.50 5.21 -2.49
CA PRO A 267 3.65 4.83 -3.60
C PRO A 267 2.94 3.51 -3.29
N ASP A 268 1.65 3.44 -3.59
CA ASP A 268 0.94 2.16 -3.66
C ASP A 268 1.05 1.62 -5.08
N LEU A 269 1.79 0.54 -5.26
CA LEU A 269 2.01 -0.04 -6.60
C LEU A 269 0.70 -0.48 -7.28
N THR A 270 -0.33 -0.79 -6.48
CA THR A 270 -1.65 -1.18 -7.01
C THR A 270 -2.46 0.02 -7.51
N HIS A 271 -2.05 1.25 -7.20
CA HIS A 271 -2.72 2.49 -7.57
C HIS A 271 -1.88 3.44 -8.43
N CYS A 272 -0.59 3.17 -8.58
CA CYS A 272 0.31 4.01 -9.39
C CYS A 272 0.82 3.32 -10.68
N GLY A 273 0.06 2.33 -11.19
CA GLY A 273 0.33 1.71 -12.48
C GLY A 273 1.29 0.51 -12.46
N GLY A 274 1.46 -0.15 -11.30
CA GLY A 274 2.18 -1.41 -11.17
C GLY A 274 3.64 -1.29 -10.72
N ILE A 275 4.34 -2.42 -10.78
CA ILE A 275 5.71 -2.59 -10.27
C ILE A 275 6.70 -1.69 -11.01
N LEU A 276 6.65 -1.68 -12.35
CA LEU A 276 7.59 -0.93 -13.18
C LEU A 276 7.46 0.58 -12.99
N ASN A 277 6.23 1.09 -12.92
CA ASN A 277 5.97 2.50 -12.69
C ASN A 277 6.44 2.93 -11.29
N THR A 278 6.16 2.11 -10.28
CA THR A 278 6.63 2.34 -8.90
C THR A 278 8.16 2.32 -8.83
N LYS A 279 8.82 1.43 -9.58
CA LYS A 279 10.28 1.41 -9.67
C LYS A 279 10.83 2.70 -10.31
N LYS A 280 10.15 3.26 -11.31
CA LYS A 280 10.53 4.57 -11.89
C LYS A 280 10.39 5.71 -10.86
N VAL A 281 9.30 5.71 -10.08
CA VAL A 281 9.09 6.64 -8.95
C VAL A 281 10.24 6.50 -7.95
N ALA A 282 10.58 5.28 -7.55
CA ALA A 282 11.65 4.99 -6.60
C ALA A 282 13.02 5.47 -7.11
N THR A 283 13.33 5.24 -8.38
CA THR A 283 14.58 5.70 -9.01
C THR A 283 14.66 7.23 -9.05
N TRP A 284 13.53 7.90 -9.30
CA TRP A 284 13.49 9.36 -9.29
C TRP A 284 13.63 9.92 -7.88
N ALA A 285 12.97 9.31 -6.88
CA ALA A 285 13.12 9.65 -5.47
C ALA A 285 14.58 9.53 -4.98
N ASP A 286 15.31 8.50 -5.44
CA ASP A 286 16.72 8.27 -5.10
C ASP A 286 17.63 9.45 -5.51
N ALA A 287 17.35 10.07 -6.65
CA ALA A 287 18.07 11.27 -7.10
C ALA A 287 17.88 12.48 -6.16
N TYR A 288 16.86 12.48 -5.32
CA TYR A 288 16.60 13.49 -4.28
C TYR A 288 16.93 12.98 -2.87
N TYR A 289 17.58 11.83 -2.74
CA TYR A 289 17.89 11.16 -1.45
C TYR A 289 16.68 10.84 -0.59
N MET A 290 15.51 10.69 -1.22
CA MET A 290 14.27 10.28 -0.55
C MET A 290 14.17 8.76 -0.45
N LEU A 291 13.69 8.27 0.68
CA LEU A 291 13.46 6.84 0.89
C LEU A 291 12.10 6.41 0.34
N ILE A 292 12.00 5.12 0.02
CA ILE A 292 10.75 4.48 -0.41
C ILE A 292 10.25 3.53 0.67
N ALA A 293 8.99 3.69 1.07
CA ALA A 293 8.26 2.79 1.96
C ALA A 293 6.88 2.51 1.37
N PRO A 294 6.73 1.59 0.42
CA PRO A 294 5.48 1.41 -0.33
C PRO A 294 4.29 1.16 0.59
N HIS A 295 3.22 1.94 0.39
CA HIS A 295 1.93 1.67 1.00
C HIS A 295 1.38 0.34 0.47
N ASN A 296 0.91 -0.54 1.36
CA ASN A 296 0.36 -1.83 0.98
C ASN A 296 -0.59 -2.39 2.04
N VAL A 297 -1.85 -2.04 1.95
CA VAL A 297 -2.93 -2.65 2.74
C VAL A 297 -3.73 -3.68 1.91
N GLY A 298 -3.14 -4.20 0.85
CA GLY A 298 -3.70 -5.25 -0.01
C GLY A 298 -3.66 -6.64 0.62
N GLY A 299 -3.88 -7.65 -0.23
CA GLY A 299 -3.78 -9.06 0.12
C GLY A 299 -2.39 -9.65 -0.23
N PRO A 300 -2.30 -10.98 -0.39
CA PRO A 300 -1.01 -11.66 -0.56
C PRO A 300 -0.35 -11.43 -1.93
N VAL A 301 -1.12 -11.19 -3.01
CA VAL A 301 -0.54 -10.99 -4.36
C VAL A 301 0.07 -9.61 -4.48
N SER A 302 -0.61 -8.56 -4.03
CA SER A 302 -0.04 -7.20 -3.99
C SER A 302 1.16 -7.11 -3.06
N THR A 303 1.11 -7.82 -1.92
CA THR A 303 2.27 -7.90 -1.01
C THR A 303 3.45 -8.58 -1.70
N ALA A 304 3.24 -9.70 -2.41
CA ALA A 304 4.31 -10.35 -3.16
C ALA A 304 4.93 -9.39 -4.19
N ALA A 305 4.12 -8.66 -4.95
CA ALA A 305 4.59 -7.66 -5.90
C ALA A 305 5.43 -6.55 -5.21
N ALA A 306 4.99 -6.07 -4.04
CA ALA A 306 5.72 -5.07 -3.26
C ALA A 306 7.08 -5.62 -2.74
N LEU A 307 7.14 -6.90 -2.34
CA LEU A 307 8.39 -7.55 -1.94
C LEU A 307 9.39 -7.62 -3.10
N HIS A 308 8.93 -7.91 -4.33
CA HIS A 308 9.81 -7.88 -5.52
C HIS A 308 10.36 -6.47 -5.78
N LEU A 309 9.51 -5.44 -5.66
CA LEU A 309 9.96 -4.06 -5.77
C LEU A 309 10.99 -3.72 -4.69
N GLY A 310 10.70 -4.05 -3.43
CA GLY A 310 11.59 -3.81 -2.29
C GLY A 310 12.93 -4.51 -2.42
N ALA A 311 12.97 -5.73 -2.98
CA ALA A 311 14.19 -6.50 -3.19
C ALA A 311 15.19 -5.81 -4.11
N CYS A 312 14.73 -5.12 -5.16
CA CYS A 312 15.57 -4.52 -6.20
C CYS A 312 15.64 -2.98 -6.17
N THR A 313 15.16 -2.32 -5.10
CA THR A 313 15.13 -0.86 -4.98
C THR A 313 16.14 -0.38 -3.95
N PRO A 314 17.23 0.34 -4.34
CA PRO A 314 18.31 0.73 -3.42
C PRO A 314 17.85 1.57 -2.23
N ASN A 315 17.05 2.60 -2.46
CA ASN A 315 16.54 3.54 -1.46
C ASN A 315 15.28 3.05 -0.70
N PHE A 316 14.98 1.75 -0.75
CA PHE A 316 13.88 1.15 -0.01
C PHE A 316 14.15 1.14 1.51
N LYS A 317 13.19 1.60 2.31
CA LYS A 317 13.24 1.66 3.77
C LYS A 317 12.59 0.44 4.44
N ILE A 318 11.30 0.21 4.15
CA ILE A 318 10.48 -0.75 4.90
C ILE A 318 9.19 -1.07 4.13
N GLN A 319 8.66 -2.29 4.28
CA GLN A 319 7.41 -2.74 3.67
C GLN A 319 6.26 -2.77 4.66
N GLU A 320 5.13 -2.21 4.27
CA GLU A 320 3.87 -2.36 4.98
C GLU A 320 3.31 -3.77 4.86
N TYR A 321 2.83 -4.31 5.98
CA TYR A 321 2.15 -5.59 5.97
C TYR A 321 0.88 -5.60 6.81
N PHE A 322 -0.21 -6.00 6.17
CA PHE A 322 -1.54 -5.93 6.72
C PHE A 322 -2.18 -7.30 6.96
N ASN A 323 -1.77 -8.35 6.22
CA ASN A 323 -2.49 -9.61 6.16
C ASN A 323 -2.48 -10.40 7.47
N ASP A 324 -1.51 -10.17 8.37
CA ASP A 324 -1.49 -10.79 9.70
C ASP A 324 -2.59 -10.27 10.65
N PHE A 325 -3.22 -9.16 10.27
CA PHE A 325 -4.25 -8.46 11.03
C PHE A 325 -5.56 -8.30 10.23
N ALA A 326 -5.64 -8.93 9.07
CA ALA A 326 -6.86 -9.04 8.25
C ALA A 326 -7.68 -10.26 8.66
N ASP A 327 -8.86 -10.40 8.06
CA ASP A 327 -9.67 -11.62 8.19
C ASP A 327 -8.84 -12.85 7.76
N PRO A 328 -8.81 -13.94 8.54
CA PRO A 328 -7.89 -15.07 8.30
C PRO A 328 -7.94 -15.66 6.89
N TYR A 329 -9.12 -15.65 6.25
CA TYR A 329 -9.28 -16.18 4.90
C TYR A 329 -8.59 -15.33 3.82
N VAL A 330 -8.26 -14.07 4.10
CA VAL A 330 -7.50 -13.23 3.15
C VAL A 330 -6.12 -13.82 2.87
N LYS A 331 -5.47 -14.42 3.87
CA LYS A 331 -4.19 -15.12 3.66
C LYS A 331 -4.36 -16.42 2.86
N GLN A 332 -5.54 -17.04 2.91
CA GLN A 332 -5.81 -18.32 2.24
C GLN A 332 -5.99 -18.19 0.72
N VAL A 333 -6.16 -16.96 0.21
CA VAL A 333 -6.31 -16.73 -1.24
C VAL A 333 -5.02 -16.93 -2.02
N ALA A 334 -3.86 -17.02 -1.36
CA ALA A 334 -2.61 -17.39 -2.02
C ALA A 334 -1.66 -18.09 -1.06
N THR A 335 -0.81 -18.97 -1.61
CA THR A 335 0.29 -19.63 -0.91
C THR A 335 1.62 -19.20 -1.51
N GLY A 336 2.72 -19.37 -0.75
CA GLY A 336 4.08 -19.04 -1.21
C GLY A 336 4.58 -17.66 -0.79
N LEU A 337 3.72 -16.78 -0.24
CA LEU A 337 4.18 -15.52 0.35
C LEU A 337 5.02 -15.80 1.58
N PRO A 338 6.25 -15.24 1.70
CA PRO A 338 7.06 -15.35 2.91
C PRO A 338 6.34 -14.76 4.14
N GLU A 339 6.55 -15.37 5.30
CA GLU A 339 6.08 -14.84 6.59
C GLU A 339 7.10 -13.85 7.17
N VAL A 340 6.63 -12.95 8.04
CA VAL A 340 7.51 -12.03 8.79
C VAL A 340 8.18 -12.77 9.94
N VAL A 341 9.51 -12.77 9.96
CA VAL A 341 10.32 -13.35 11.04
C VAL A 341 11.30 -12.27 11.51
N ASP A 342 11.32 -12.00 12.81
CA ASP A 342 12.16 -10.96 13.44
C ASP A 342 12.09 -9.59 12.72
N GLY A 343 10.91 -9.20 12.28
CA GLY A 343 10.66 -7.94 11.58
C GLY A 343 11.04 -7.91 10.10
N TYR A 344 11.31 -9.06 9.50
CA TYR A 344 11.74 -9.15 8.10
C TYR A 344 11.01 -10.25 7.32
N PHE A 345 10.77 -10.01 6.05
CA PHE A 345 10.48 -11.04 5.06
C PHE A 345 11.78 -11.59 4.46
N ALA A 346 11.80 -12.89 4.16
CA ALA A 346 12.75 -13.45 3.20
C ALA A 346 12.41 -12.96 1.78
N LEU A 347 13.37 -13.00 0.87
CA LEU A 347 13.08 -12.68 -0.54
C LEU A 347 12.20 -13.79 -1.17
N PRO A 348 11.23 -13.42 -2.03
CA PRO A 348 10.50 -14.42 -2.82
C PRO A 348 11.44 -15.25 -3.70
N THR A 349 11.27 -16.57 -3.71
CA THR A 349 12.15 -17.49 -4.46
C THR A 349 11.48 -18.15 -5.65
N GLY A 350 10.15 -18.19 -5.69
CA GLY A 350 9.39 -18.78 -6.78
C GLY A 350 9.39 -17.93 -8.06
N PRO A 351 9.14 -18.54 -9.23
CA PRO A 351 9.03 -17.82 -10.50
C PRO A 351 7.80 -16.89 -10.49
N GLY A 352 7.88 -15.82 -11.25
CA GLY A 352 6.83 -14.78 -11.27
C GLY A 352 6.79 -14.00 -9.95
N LEU A 353 5.61 -13.79 -9.43
CA LEU A 353 5.41 -13.19 -8.10
C LEU A 353 5.71 -14.17 -6.95
N GLY A 354 5.98 -15.47 -7.27
CA GLY A 354 6.34 -16.47 -6.28
C GLY A 354 5.15 -16.96 -5.42
N VAL A 355 3.93 -16.64 -5.81
CA VAL A 355 2.70 -17.06 -5.12
C VAL A 355 1.80 -17.87 -6.04
N THR A 356 1.01 -18.78 -5.44
CA THR A 356 -0.03 -19.55 -6.11
C THR A 356 -1.39 -19.11 -5.60
N VAL A 357 -2.23 -18.59 -6.47
CA VAL A 357 -3.57 -18.09 -6.12
C VAL A 357 -4.57 -19.24 -6.02
N ASN A 358 -5.35 -19.24 -4.96
CA ASN A 358 -6.48 -20.13 -4.73
C ASN A 358 -7.79 -19.40 -5.11
N GLU A 359 -8.25 -19.59 -6.34
CA GLU A 359 -9.47 -18.92 -6.82
C GLU A 359 -10.74 -19.40 -6.11
N ASP A 360 -10.78 -20.64 -5.62
CA ASP A 360 -11.95 -21.14 -4.89
C ASP A 360 -12.10 -20.39 -3.56
N ALA A 361 -11.00 -20.12 -2.86
CA ALA A 361 -11.04 -19.28 -1.65
C ALA A 361 -11.54 -17.85 -1.95
N ILE A 362 -11.30 -17.32 -3.14
CA ILE A 362 -11.86 -16.03 -3.56
C ILE A 362 -13.37 -16.17 -3.82
N ARG A 363 -13.81 -17.21 -4.50
CA ARG A 363 -15.23 -17.45 -4.83
C ARG A 363 -16.08 -17.75 -3.61
N ASP A 364 -15.51 -18.37 -2.58
CA ASP A 364 -16.19 -18.68 -1.31
C ASP A 364 -16.59 -17.42 -0.52
N HIS A 365 -15.96 -16.27 -0.83
CA HIS A 365 -16.23 -14.98 -0.20
C HIS A 365 -16.59 -13.93 -1.26
N PRO A 366 -17.80 -13.98 -1.81
CA PRO A 366 -18.20 -13.14 -2.94
C PRO A 366 -18.22 -11.65 -2.55
N ARG A 367 -18.13 -10.79 -3.59
CA ARG A 367 -18.23 -9.34 -3.48
C ARG A 367 -19.35 -8.92 -2.53
N GLN A 368 -19.03 -7.97 -1.64
CA GLN A 368 -19.97 -7.34 -0.73
C GLN A 368 -20.40 -5.97 -1.24
N ASN A 369 -21.68 -5.62 -1.04
CA ASN A 369 -22.16 -4.25 -1.24
C ASN A 369 -21.93 -3.47 0.06
N ILE A 370 -20.80 -2.81 0.14
CA ILE A 370 -20.32 -2.11 1.34
C ILE A 370 -19.73 -0.76 0.96
N HIS A 371 -19.82 0.18 1.90
CA HIS A 371 -19.15 1.46 1.83
C HIS A 371 -18.33 1.66 3.11
N PHE A 372 -17.04 1.89 2.96
CA PHE A 372 -16.13 2.19 4.05
C PHE A 372 -15.89 3.70 4.13
N ASN A 373 -16.15 4.29 5.31
CA ASN A 373 -15.89 5.70 5.58
C ASN A 373 -14.73 5.80 6.59
N LEU A 374 -13.55 6.20 6.11
CA LEU A 374 -12.34 6.35 6.91
C LEU A 374 -12.47 7.41 8.03
N PHE A 375 -13.36 8.39 7.87
CA PHE A 375 -13.57 9.47 8.84
C PHE A 375 -14.85 9.28 9.65
N GLY A 376 -15.49 8.10 9.57
CA GLY A 376 -16.60 7.72 10.43
C GLY A 376 -16.15 7.41 11.85
N GLU A 377 -17.06 7.52 12.80
CA GLU A 377 -16.83 7.02 14.15
C GLU A 377 -16.52 5.51 14.09
N ASP A 378 -15.60 5.03 14.88
CA ASP A 378 -15.19 3.60 14.91
C ASP A 378 -14.66 3.00 13.57
N TRP A 379 -14.26 3.82 12.60
CA TRP A 379 -13.71 3.34 11.31
C TRP A 379 -12.57 2.32 11.50
N HIS A 380 -11.76 2.50 12.53
CA HIS A 380 -10.62 1.63 12.87
C HIS A 380 -11.04 0.20 13.20
N LYS A 381 -12.29 -0.03 13.62
CA LYS A 381 -12.86 -1.36 13.86
C LYS A 381 -13.19 -2.11 12.57
N ARG A 382 -13.07 -1.43 11.40
CA ARG A 382 -13.25 -2.01 10.06
C ARG A 382 -14.57 -2.74 9.87
N LYS A 383 -15.62 -2.13 10.34
CA LYS A 383 -16.99 -2.54 10.11
C LYS A 383 -17.60 -1.54 9.14
N ALA A 384 -17.78 -1.94 7.87
CA ALA A 384 -18.47 -1.09 6.90
C ALA A 384 -19.96 -0.99 7.23
N THR A 385 -20.55 0.15 6.97
CA THR A 385 -21.99 0.28 6.93
C THR A 385 -22.52 -0.43 5.70
N ARG A 386 -23.46 -1.37 5.87
CA ARG A 386 -24.21 -1.91 4.75
C ARG A 386 -25.12 -0.82 4.22
N SER A 387 -24.95 -0.43 2.97
CA SER A 387 -25.85 0.51 2.28
C SER A 387 -27.18 -0.17 1.92
#